data_72cabeca0dd632e3c60081152b50948b
#
_entry.id   72cabeca0dd632e3c60081152b50948b
#
_cell.length_a   1.000
_cell.length_b   1.000
_cell.length_c   1.000
_cell.angle_alpha   90.00
_cell.angle_beta   90.00
_cell.angle_gamma   90.00
#
_symmetry.space_group_name_H-M   'P 1'
#
loop_
_entity.id
_entity.type
_entity.pdbx_description
1 polymer ?
#
loop_
_entity_poly.entity_id
_entity_poly.type
_entity_poly.pdbx_seq_one_letter_code
_entity_poly.pdbx_strand_id
1 'polypeptide(L)'
;MHGNMRIEEDIKLDYADVLFRPKRSTLHSRKDVELKRTYTFKYSNHQWSGIPIIAANMDGVGELEIAKNLAKFELMTCLTKQHDTKTIKRCSKIKEIYPHIMLSCGTGEEDYKRINNILKEFSFFEFICIDIACLLYTSPSPRD
;
A
#
# COMPACT_ATOMS: atom_id res chain seq x y z
N MET A 1 18.68 35.84 7.79
CA MET A 1 17.35 35.92 7.15
C MET A 1 16.36 35.29 8.10
N HIS A 2 15.49 36.10 8.70
CA HIS A 2 14.42 35.56 9.57
C HIS A 2 13.28 35.14 8.63
N GLY A 3 13.12 33.83 8.46
CA GLY A 3 11.97 33.30 7.76
C GLY A 3 10.71 33.63 8.55
N ASN A 4 9.78 34.35 7.96
CA ASN A 4 8.49 34.59 8.57
C ASN A 4 7.78 33.25 8.75
N MET A 5 7.40 32.93 9.98
CA MET A 5 6.56 31.78 10.27
C MET A 5 5.20 32.03 9.63
N ARG A 6 4.78 31.15 8.73
CA ARG A 6 3.42 31.17 8.15
C ARG A 6 2.48 30.49 9.13
N ILE A 7 1.51 31.21 9.65
CA ILE A 7 0.44 30.68 10.46
C ILE A 7 -0.78 30.51 9.54
N GLU A 8 -1.28 29.28 9.45
CA GLU A 8 -2.52 28.97 8.75
C GLU A 8 -3.66 28.88 9.76
N GLU A 9 -4.74 29.60 9.51
CA GLU A 9 -5.93 29.62 10.38
C GLU A 9 -6.91 28.48 10.09
N ASP A 10 -6.56 27.57 9.17
CA ASP A 10 -7.41 26.44 8.84
C ASP A 10 -7.59 25.49 10.03
N ILE A 11 -8.81 25.03 10.23
CA ILE A 11 -9.12 23.99 11.23
C ILE A 11 -8.45 22.70 10.77
N LYS A 12 -7.48 22.24 11.53
CA LYS A 12 -6.83 20.93 11.33
C LYS A 12 -7.53 19.90 12.23
N LEU A 13 -8.29 19.00 11.63
CA LEU A 13 -8.99 17.93 12.35
C LEU A 13 -8.12 16.67 12.43
N ASP A 14 -8.14 16.04 13.60
CA ASP A 14 -7.59 14.70 13.82
C ASP A 14 -8.71 13.66 13.88
N TYR A 15 -8.38 12.39 13.95
CA TYR A 15 -9.34 11.30 14.08
C TYR A 15 -10.21 11.41 15.33
N ALA A 16 -9.69 12.03 16.39
CA ALA A 16 -10.44 12.31 17.62
C ALA A 16 -11.55 13.37 17.44
N ASP A 17 -11.43 14.21 16.41
CA ASP A 17 -12.35 15.33 16.16
C ASP A 17 -13.49 14.95 15.22
N VAL A 18 -13.50 13.73 14.69
CA VAL A 18 -14.46 13.32 13.66
C VAL A 18 -15.16 12.02 14.03
N LEU A 19 -16.42 11.88 13.59
CA LEU A 19 -17.22 10.69 13.76
C LEU A 19 -17.86 10.30 12.43
N PHE A 20 -18.09 9.00 12.22
CA PHE A 20 -18.89 8.56 11.10
C PHE A 20 -20.34 9.04 11.23
N ARG A 21 -20.82 9.76 10.23
CA ARG A 21 -22.24 10.12 10.16
C ARG A 21 -23.05 8.88 9.81
N PRO A 22 -24.02 8.47 10.66
CA PRO A 22 -24.91 7.37 10.36
C PRO A 22 -25.67 7.60 9.05
N LYS A 23 -25.75 6.57 8.22
CA LYS A 23 -26.56 6.57 7.00
C LYS A 23 -27.56 5.42 7.06
N ARG A 24 -28.68 5.57 6.37
CA ARG A 24 -29.63 4.47 6.19
C ARG A 24 -28.94 3.34 5.43
N SER A 25 -29.15 2.14 5.92
CA SER A 25 -28.74 0.90 5.26
C SER A 25 -29.98 0.11 4.81
N THR A 26 -29.88 -0.51 3.66
CA THR A 26 -30.88 -1.47 3.17
C THR A 26 -30.55 -2.91 3.58
N LEU A 27 -29.38 -3.09 4.21
CA LEU A 27 -28.91 -4.40 4.66
C LEU A 27 -29.62 -4.81 5.95
N HIS A 28 -30.06 -6.07 6.01
CA HIS A 28 -30.73 -6.63 7.19
C HIS A 28 -29.76 -7.21 8.21
N SER A 29 -28.58 -7.61 7.79
CA SER A 29 -27.55 -8.21 8.65
C SER A 29 -26.16 -7.70 8.31
N ARG A 30 -25.27 -7.72 9.31
CA ARG A 30 -23.82 -7.49 9.08
C ARG A 30 -23.20 -8.53 8.13
N LYS A 31 -23.78 -9.72 8.04
CA LYS A 31 -23.34 -10.78 7.14
C LYS A 31 -23.61 -10.46 5.67
N ASP A 32 -24.54 -9.56 5.40
CA ASP A 32 -24.90 -9.14 4.06
C ASP A 32 -23.94 -8.08 3.49
N VAL A 33 -22.95 -7.67 4.29
CA VAL A 33 -21.95 -6.66 3.88
C VAL A 33 -20.91 -7.33 2.99
N GLU A 34 -20.86 -6.94 1.71
CA GLU A 34 -19.80 -7.34 0.79
C GLU A 34 -18.62 -6.35 0.91
N LEU A 35 -17.48 -6.86 1.35
CA LEU A 35 -16.25 -6.07 1.53
C LEU A 35 -15.38 -6.04 0.29
N LYS A 36 -15.51 -7.05 -0.58
CA LYS A 36 -14.71 -7.17 -1.78
C LYS A 36 -15.05 -6.06 -2.77
N ARG A 37 -14.03 -5.49 -3.38
CA ARG A 37 -14.12 -4.44 -4.39
C ARG A 37 -13.23 -4.78 -5.57
N THR A 38 -13.62 -4.36 -6.75
CA THR A 38 -12.81 -4.45 -7.96
C THR A 38 -12.42 -3.05 -8.40
N TYR A 39 -11.13 -2.85 -8.62
CA TYR A 39 -10.55 -1.61 -9.11
C TYR A 39 -9.92 -1.81 -10.47
N THR A 40 -10.14 -0.87 -11.38
CA THR A 40 -9.44 -0.78 -12.66
C THR A 40 -8.50 0.41 -12.59
N PHE A 41 -7.21 0.18 -12.75
CA PHE A 41 -6.20 1.22 -12.68
C PHE A 41 -6.18 2.05 -13.96
N LYS A 42 -6.31 3.37 -13.80
CA LYS A 42 -6.55 4.35 -14.87
C LYS A 42 -5.56 4.27 -16.03
N TYR A 43 -4.28 4.01 -15.75
CA TYR A 43 -3.22 4.11 -16.76
C TYR A 43 -2.75 2.76 -17.30
N SER A 44 -2.93 1.69 -16.55
CA SER A 44 -2.51 0.34 -16.97
C SER A 44 -3.66 -0.53 -17.45
N ASN A 45 -4.91 -0.11 -17.20
CA ASN A 45 -6.11 -0.93 -17.36
C ASN A 45 -6.06 -2.26 -16.59
N HIS A 46 -5.06 -2.44 -15.74
CA HIS A 46 -4.95 -3.60 -14.85
C HIS A 46 -6.13 -3.60 -13.88
N GLN A 47 -6.66 -4.78 -13.57
CA GLN A 47 -7.73 -4.95 -12.61
C GLN A 47 -7.24 -5.72 -11.40
N TRP A 48 -7.60 -5.23 -10.23
CA TRP A 48 -7.41 -5.94 -8.98
C TRP A 48 -8.74 -6.08 -8.25
N SER A 49 -8.97 -7.26 -7.64
CA SER A 49 -10.18 -7.54 -6.88
C SER A 49 -9.80 -8.13 -5.53
N GLY A 50 -10.37 -7.57 -4.46
CA GLY A 50 -10.10 -8.00 -3.09
C GLY A 50 -10.68 -7.04 -2.07
N ILE A 51 -10.35 -7.25 -0.80
CA ILE A 51 -10.71 -6.33 0.28
C ILE A 51 -9.65 -5.21 0.30
N PRO A 52 -10.04 -3.92 0.16
CA PRO A 52 -9.09 -2.81 -0.02
C PRO A 52 -8.41 -2.38 1.28
N ILE A 53 -7.73 -3.32 1.90
CA ILE A 53 -6.89 -3.10 3.08
C ILE A 53 -5.48 -3.58 2.73
N ILE A 54 -4.49 -2.76 3.02
CA ILE A 54 -3.07 -3.03 2.73
C ILE A 54 -2.31 -3.06 4.05
N ALA A 55 -1.68 -4.18 4.36
CA ALA A 55 -0.72 -4.24 5.45
C ALA A 55 0.53 -3.42 5.08
N ALA A 56 0.95 -2.54 5.99
CA ALA A 56 2.03 -1.61 5.76
C ALA A 56 3.39 -2.30 5.58
N ASN A 57 4.31 -1.62 4.89
CA ASN A 57 5.68 -2.06 4.65
C ASN A 57 6.61 -1.88 5.87
N MET A 58 6.11 -2.19 7.03
CA MET A 58 6.80 -2.07 8.32
C MET A 58 7.33 -3.43 8.77
N ASP A 59 8.41 -3.41 9.56
CA ASP A 59 8.93 -4.60 10.20
C ASP A 59 7.84 -5.29 11.04
N GLY A 60 7.79 -6.62 10.96
CA GLY A 60 6.77 -7.42 11.62
C GLY A 60 5.37 -7.37 10.99
N VAL A 61 5.15 -6.51 9.98
CA VAL A 61 3.87 -6.37 9.26
C VAL A 61 4.05 -6.74 7.79
N GLY A 62 4.98 -6.11 7.08
CA GLY A 62 5.25 -6.35 5.66
C GLY A 62 6.06 -7.61 5.40
N GLU A 63 5.71 -8.72 6.04
CA GLU A 63 6.44 -9.98 6.04
C GLU A 63 5.74 -11.07 5.24
N LEU A 64 6.52 -12.03 4.68
CA LEU A 64 6.00 -13.12 3.87
C LEU A 64 4.93 -13.95 4.60
N GLU A 65 5.12 -14.22 5.88
CA GLU A 65 4.15 -15.02 6.66
C GLU A 65 2.83 -14.26 6.88
N ILE A 66 2.91 -12.96 7.07
CA ILE A 66 1.72 -12.10 7.13
C ILE A 66 1.03 -12.07 5.77
N ALA A 67 1.78 -11.86 4.68
CA ALA A 67 1.25 -11.87 3.31
C ALA A 67 0.49 -13.17 2.98
N LYS A 68 1.04 -14.32 3.34
CA LYS A 68 0.37 -15.63 3.17
C LYS A 68 -0.96 -15.74 3.90
N ASN A 69 -1.03 -15.19 5.10
CA ASN A 69 -2.25 -15.24 5.89
C ASN A 69 -3.29 -14.23 5.39
N LEU A 70 -2.88 -13.02 5.06
CA LEU A 70 -3.77 -11.97 4.56
C LEU A 70 -4.31 -12.29 3.16
N ALA A 71 -3.53 -12.92 2.30
CA ALA A 71 -3.97 -13.34 0.97
C ALA A 71 -5.16 -14.30 1.02
N LYS A 72 -5.28 -15.15 2.06
CA LYS A 72 -6.46 -16.02 2.28
C LYS A 72 -7.76 -15.24 2.45
N PHE A 73 -7.66 -13.99 2.87
CA PHE A 73 -8.77 -13.06 3.03
C PHE A 73 -8.83 -12.02 1.90
N GLU A 74 -8.05 -12.22 0.84
CA GLU A 74 -7.97 -11.31 -0.31
C GLU A 74 -7.54 -9.87 0.07
N LEU A 75 -6.72 -9.72 1.13
CA LEU A 75 -6.09 -8.46 1.52
C LEU A 75 -4.69 -8.36 0.92
N MET A 76 -4.21 -7.12 0.75
CA MET A 76 -2.86 -6.88 0.24
C MET A 76 -1.82 -6.72 1.34
N THR A 77 -0.59 -7.05 1.02
CA THR A 77 0.56 -6.79 1.88
C THR A 77 1.65 -6.08 1.09
N CYS A 78 2.09 -4.95 1.62
CA CYS A 78 3.26 -4.26 1.11
C CYS A 78 4.50 -4.82 1.81
N LEU A 79 5.37 -5.50 1.04
CA LEU A 79 6.59 -6.10 1.59
C LEU A 79 7.58 -5.02 1.98
N THR A 80 8.30 -5.22 3.09
CA THR A 80 9.33 -4.26 3.53
C THR A 80 10.46 -4.13 2.49
N LYS A 81 11.14 -2.98 2.46
CA LYS A 81 12.29 -2.75 1.57
C LYS A 81 13.47 -3.68 1.87
N GLN A 82 13.56 -4.18 3.09
CA GLN A 82 14.71 -4.93 3.60
C GLN A 82 14.68 -6.41 3.23
N HIS A 83 13.64 -6.89 2.56
CA HIS A 83 13.60 -8.28 2.14
C HIS A 83 14.75 -8.62 1.19
N ASP A 84 15.51 -9.63 1.59
CA ASP A 84 16.60 -10.20 0.80
C ASP A 84 16.08 -11.01 -0.40
N THR A 85 16.98 -11.31 -1.32
CA THR A 85 16.66 -12.13 -2.49
C THR A 85 16.13 -13.52 -2.11
N LYS A 86 16.52 -14.06 -0.95
CA LYS A 86 16.03 -15.38 -0.50
C LYS A 86 14.56 -15.32 -0.14
N THR A 87 14.12 -14.26 0.52
CA THR A 87 12.68 -14.03 0.85
C THR A 87 11.88 -13.85 -0.42
N ILE A 88 12.37 -13.06 -1.37
CA ILE A 88 11.71 -12.88 -2.68
C ILE A 88 11.59 -14.22 -3.42
N LYS A 89 12.64 -15.04 -3.42
CA LYS A 89 12.59 -16.42 -3.97
C LYS A 89 11.58 -17.32 -3.26
N ARG A 90 11.33 -17.12 -1.98
CA ARG A 90 10.26 -17.85 -1.27
C ARG A 90 8.87 -17.39 -1.74
N CYS A 91 8.68 -16.09 -1.99
CA CYS A 91 7.43 -15.57 -2.56
C CYS A 91 7.12 -16.22 -3.90
N SER A 92 8.12 -16.45 -4.78
CA SER A 92 7.92 -17.06 -6.11
C SER A 92 7.41 -18.51 -6.09
N LYS A 93 7.40 -19.16 -4.94
CA LYS A 93 6.86 -20.52 -4.76
C LYS A 93 5.40 -20.56 -4.31
N ILE A 94 4.80 -19.41 -4.04
CA ILE A 94 3.47 -19.30 -3.43
C ILE A 94 2.59 -18.46 -4.35
N LYS A 95 2.01 -19.08 -5.36
CA LYS A 95 1.24 -18.38 -6.41
C LYS A 95 0.03 -17.66 -5.87
N GLU A 96 -0.55 -18.13 -4.79
CA GLU A 96 -1.75 -17.60 -4.16
C GLU A 96 -1.56 -16.16 -3.63
N ILE A 97 -0.31 -15.76 -3.35
CA ILE A 97 -0.04 -14.41 -2.85
C ILE A 97 0.21 -13.39 -3.97
N TYR A 98 0.42 -13.81 -5.22
CA TYR A 98 0.85 -12.90 -6.29
C TYR A 98 -0.05 -11.68 -6.46
N PRO A 99 -1.38 -11.81 -6.54
CA PRO A 99 -2.26 -10.65 -6.68
C PRO A 99 -2.41 -9.84 -5.38
N HIS A 100 -1.80 -10.28 -4.28
CA HIS A 100 -1.99 -9.74 -2.95
C HIS A 100 -0.71 -9.21 -2.32
N ILE A 101 0.37 -9.09 -3.08
CA ILE A 101 1.65 -8.54 -2.60
C ILE A 101 2.13 -7.40 -3.48
N MET A 102 2.82 -6.45 -2.86
CA MET A 102 3.53 -5.39 -3.57
C MET A 102 4.93 -5.20 -3.01
N LEU A 103 5.84 -4.72 -3.84
CA LEU A 103 7.19 -4.36 -3.45
C LEU A 103 7.23 -2.91 -2.98
N SER A 104 7.96 -2.63 -1.89
CA SER A 104 8.27 -1.26 -1.48
C SER A 104 9.46 -0.70 -2.22
N CYS A 105 9.35 0.55 -2.63
CA CYS A 105 10.37 1.32 -3.29
C CYS A 105 10.43 2.74 -2.72
N GLY A 106 11.61 3.31 -2.63
CA GLY A 106 11.81 4.76 -2.49
C GLY A 106 11.96 5.42 -3.85
N THR A 107 12.44 6.66 -3.85
CA THR A 107 12.69 7.46 -5.08
C THR A 107 14.17 7.55 -5.43
N GLY A 108 15.06 6.93 -4.68
CA GLY A 108 16.49 6.94 -4.95
C GLY A 108 16.87 6.05 -6.13
N GLU A 109 17.99 6.38 -6.82
CA GLU A 109 18.49 5.57 -7.93
C GLU A 109 18.81 4.13 -7.53
N GLU A 110 19.28 3.92 -6.31
CA GLU A 110 19.57 2.57 -5.78
C GLU A 110 18.30 1.76 -5.60
N ASP A 111 17.21 2.39 -5.11
CA ASP A 111 15.90 1.77 -5.02
C ASP A 111 15.41 1.33 -6.40
N TYR A 112 15.55 2.21 -7.39
CA TYR A 112 15.19 1.92 -8.79
C TYR A 112 15.97 0.72 -9.34
N LYS A 113 17.29 0.71 -9.15
CA LYS A 113 18.15 -0.40 -9.58
C LYS A 113 17.74 -1.72 -8.92
N ARG A 114 17.46 -1.68 -7.60
CA ARG A 114 17.01 -2.83 -6.84
C ARG A 114 15.70 -3.40 -7.37
N ILE A 115 14.69 -2.54 -7.54
CA ILE A 115 13.38 -2.96 -8.04
C ILE A 115 13.49 -3.52 -9.46
N ASN A 116 14.21 -2.86 -10.34
CA ASN A 116 14.41 -3.35 -11.71
C ASN A 116 15.07 -4.75 -11.75
N ASN A 117 16.04 -4.99 -10.88
CA ASN A 117 16.67 -6.31 -10.79
C ASN A 117 15.69 -7.38 -10.30
N ILE A 118 14.88 -7.06 -9.29
CA ILE A 118 13.85 -7.97 -8.78
C ILE A 118 12.81 -8.27 -9.88
N LEU A 119 12.30 -7.26 -10.57
CA LEU A 119 11.28 -7.43 -11.60
C LEU A 119 11.79 -8.20 -12.82
N LYS A 120 13.08 -8.07 -13.17
CA LYS A 120 13.70 -8.89 -14.24
C LYS A 120 13.77 -10.36 -13.87
N GLU A 121 14.03 -10.68 -12.59
CA GLU A 121 14.13 -12.06 -12.12
C GLU A 121 12.74 -12.65 -11.76
N PHE A 122 11.83 -11.83 -11.27
CA PHE A 122 10.54 -12.24 -10.74
C PHE A 122 9.39 -11.41 -11.35
N SER A 123 8.85 -11.89 -12.45
CA SER A 123 7.79 -11.21 -13.23
C SER A 123 6.38 -11.28 -12.59
N PHE A 124 6.22 -11.94 -11.45
CA PHE A 124 4.90 -12.10 -10.81
C PHE A 124 4.48 -10.89 -9.95
N PHE A 125 5.36 -9.94 -9.69
CA PHE A 125 4.98 -8.72 -8.99
C PHE A 125 4.24 -7.76 -9.92
N GLU A 126 2.99 -7.48 -9.59
CA GLU A 126 2.12 -6.58 -10.35
C GLU A 126 2.03 -5.19 -9.74
N PHE A 127 2.44 -5.03 -8.48
CA PHE A 127 2.28 -3.81 -7.71
C PHE A 127 3.58 -3.36 -7.07
N ILE A 128 3.79 -2.04 -7.11
CA ILE A 128 4.89 -1.35 -6.43
C ILE A 128 4.30 -0.27 -5.53
N CYS A 129 4.75 -0.23 -4.29
CA CYS A 129 4.46 0.86 -3.35
C CYS A 129 5.65 1.80 -3.31
N ILE A 130 5.46 3.04 -3.76
CA ILE A 130 6.46 4.10 -3.59
C ILE A 130 6.21 4.73 -2.23
N ASP A 131 7.08 4.42 -1.28
CA ASP A 131 7.00 4.92 0.08
C ASP A 131 8.16 5.87 0.38
N ILE A 132 7.80 7.11 0.60
CA ILE A 132 8.71 8.20 0.91
C ILE A 132 8.32 8.75 2.26
N ALA A 133 9.22 8.66 3.23
CA ALA A 133 9.09 9.43 4.45
C ALA A 133 9.30 10.92 4.11
N CYS A 134 8.24 11.58 3.71
CA CYS A 134 8.28 13.01 3.42
C CYS A 134 8.33 13.79 4.74
N LEU A 135 9.52 13.88 5.28
CA LEU A 135 9.82 14.82 6.35
C LEU A 135 10.21 16.15 5.69
N LEU A 136 9.23 16.97 5.33
CA LEU A 136 9.41 18.37 4.92
C LEU A 136 9.91 18.59 3.47
N TYR A 137 9.05 19.13 2.61
CA TYR A 137 9.33 19.98 1.45
C TYR A 137 10.16 19.42 0.28
N THR A 138 10.43 18.14 0.19
CA THR A 138 11.25 17.57 -0.88
C THR A 138 10.47 16.81 -1.97
N SER A 139 9.20 16.56 -1.75
CA SER A 139 8.32 16.03 -2.81
C SER A 139 7.22 17.04 -3.14
N PRO A 140 6.91 17.25 -4.43
CA PRO A 140 5.79 18.11 -4.80
C PRO A 140 4.52 17.55 -4.18
N SER A 141 3.79 18.41 -3.44
CA SER A 141 2.47 18.07 -2.94
C SER A 141 1.53 17.86 -4.13
N PRO A 142 0.63 16.89 -4.10
CA PRO A 142 -0.42 16.77 -5.12
C PRO A 142 -1.36 17.98 -5.21
N ARG A 143 -1.14 18.99 -4.39
CA ARG A 143 -1.96 20.21 -4.30
C ARG A 143 -1.25 21.47 -4.84
N ASP A 144 0.00 21.34 -5.27
CA ASP A 144 0.76 22.44 -5.86
C ASP A 144 0.60 22.47 -7.39
#